data_72055e73198123c6d8537d730f461ade
#
_entry.id   72055e73198123c6d8537d730f461ade
#
_cell.length_a   1.000
_cell.length_b   1.000
_cell.length_c   1.000
_cell.angle_alpha   90.00
_cell.angle_beta   90.00
_cell.angle_gamma   90.00
#
_symmetry.space_group_name_H-M   'P 1'
#
loop_
_entity.id
_entity.type
_entity.pdbx_description
1 polymer ?
#
loop_
_entity_poly.entity_id
_entity_poly.type
_entity_poly.pdbx_seq_one_letter_code
_entity_poly.pdbx_strand_id
1 'polypeptide(L)'
;IDEQDLPNGKKTYHWSERYPICTYLVSIATYPYTFWTDTYVGINGDTLPLEYYVYPDHYELVYDNYLLTNDMMEVFADKFGEYPFMGEKYGHVEFGRGGGMEHQTISSMGGHSEWLIAHELGHQWWGDLVTCSSFHHIWLNEGFARFSEAIWDEASHGFDAYKSYWQNHSYFGPGTIYVEEPQTAAQIFNGNLTYNKAGWVVHMLRGVMGDSIFFESLKSYGYNDSLAYSDVTTEDFKNVCEDISGLNLANFFEQWIYNEYYPQYGLFWDVNEAGELIVTIHQLQTWQYFDMPI
;
A
#
# COMPACT_ATOMS: atom_id res chain seq x y z
N ILE A 1 -6.15 23.11 -14.85
CA ILE A 1 -7.10 22.76 -15.93
C ILE A 1 -7.46 24.05 -16.67
N ASP A 2 -7.49 23.99 -17.98
CA ASP A 2 -8.01 25.06 -18.83
C ASP A 2 -9.20 24.51 -19.63
N GLU A 3 -10.35 25.21 -19.57
CA GLU A 3 -11.55 24.84 -20.31
C GLU A 3 -11.78 25.84 -21.44
N GLN A 4 -12.02 25.33 -22.63
CA GLN A 4 -12.36 26.16 -23.79
C GLN A 4 -13.67 25.69 -24.43
N ASP A 5 -14.65 26.56 -24.49
CA ASP A 5 -15.86 26.32 -25.26
C ASP A 5 -15.57 26.35 -26.77
N LEU A 6 -15.99 25.31 -27.45
CA LEU A 6 -15.87 25.18 -28.89
C LEU A 6 -17.20 25.42 -29.63
N PRO A 7 -17.19 25.76 -30.93
CA PRO A 7 -18.39 25.75 -31.72
C PRO A 7 -19.14 24.42 -31.66
N ASN A 8 -20.46 24.44 -31.69
CA ASN A 8 -21.36 23.27 -31.63
C ASN A 8 -21.54 22.67 -30.22
N GLY A 9 -21.32 23.44 -29.15
CA GLY A 9 -21.56 23.01 -27.78
C GLY A 9 -20.55 21.97 -27.23
N LYS A 10 -19.40 21.84 -27.90
CA LYS A 10 -18.27 21.04 -27.42
C LYS A 10 -17.40 21.85 -26.48
N LYS A 11 -16.69 21.15 -25.60
CA LYS A 11 -15.64 21.73 -24.73
C LYS A 11 -14.31 21.00 -24.95
N THR A 12 -13.23 21.74 -24.87
CA THR A 12 -11.88 21.18 -24.72
C THR A 12 -11.43 21.37 -23.29
N TYR A 13 -10.87 20.32 -22.71
CA TYR A 13 -10.24 20.34 -21.41
C TYR A 13 -8.75 20.08 -21.59
N HIS A 14 -7.93 20.99 -21.08
CA HIS A 14 -6.48 20.84 -21.08
C HIS A 14 -6.03 20.46 -19.68
N TRP A 15 -5.43 19.27 -19.53
CA TRP A 15 -4.86 18.78 -18.31
C TRP A 15 -3.33 18.88 -18.38
N SER A 16 -2.69 19.20 -17.28
CA SER A 16 -1.23 19.23 -17.14
C SER A 16 -0.86 18.53 -15.87
N GLU A 17 0.04 17.57 -15.97
CA GLU A 17 0.66 16.89 -14.85
C GLU A 17 2.09 17.41 -14.69
N ARG A 18 2.51 17.72 -13.48
CA ARG A 18 3.84 18.30 -13.18
C ARG A 18 4.83 17.24 -12.74
N TYR A 19 4.33 16.17 -12.15
CA TYR A 19 5.17 15.09 -11.65
C TYR A 19 5.33 14.01 -12.72
N PRO A 20 6.44 13.24 -12.69
CA PRO A 20 6.54 12.04 -13.50
C PRO A 20 5.35 11.09 -13.26
N ILE A 21 4.82 10.51 -14.31
CA ILE A 21 3.66 9.62 -14.25
C ILE A 21 3.90 8.38 -15.10
N CYS A 22 3.63 7.19 -14.55
CA CYS A 22 3.64 5.96 -15.33
C CYS A 22 2.49 5.93 -16.32
N THR A 23 2.72 5.36 -17.50
CA THR A 23 1.74 5.37 -18.57
C THR A 23 0.44 4.65 -18.23
N TYR A 24 0.48 3.64 -17.37
CA TYR A 24 -0.70 2.90 -16.94
C TYR A 24 -1.59 3.67 -15.94
N LEU A 25 -1.04 4.73 -15.33
CA LEU A 25 -1.75 5.59 -14.38
C LEU A 25 -2.53 6.72 -15.06
N VAL A 26 -2.38 6.90 -16.37
CA VAL A 26 -3.12 7.91 -17.14
C VAL A 26 -4.50 7.38 -17.48
N SER A 27 -5.55 8.06 -17.05
CA SER A 27 -6.94 7.67 -17.27
C SER A 27 -7.81 8.85 -17.69
N ILE A 28 -8.90 8.55 -18.39
CA ILE A 28 -9.93 9.51 -18.76
C ILE A 28 -11.28 8.96 -18.31
N ALA A 29 -11.97 9.70 -17.44
CA ALA A 29 -13.34 9.42 -17.05
C ALA A 29 -14.24 10.58 -17.46
N THR A 30 -15.35 10.29 -18.12
CA THR A 30 -16.34 11.29 -18.52
C THR A 30 -17.76 10.80 -18.26
N TYR A 31 -18.48 11.54 -17.45
CA TYR A 31 -19.88 11.29 -17.12
C TYR A 31 -20.46 12.60 -16.57
N PRO A 32 -21.76 12.82 -16.55
CA PRO A 32 -22.34 13.96 -15.85
C PRO A 32 -22.32 13.72 -14.32
N TYR A 33 -21.11 13.68 -13.76
CA TYR A 33 -20.88 13.43 -12.35
C TYR A 33 -21.47 14.51 -11.46
N THR A 34 -21.92 14.12 -10.26
CA THR A 34 -22.04 15.02 -9.13
C THR A 34 -20.61 15.27 -8.60
N PHE A 35 -20.29 16.55 -8.39
CA PHE A 35 -18.95 17.00 -8.02
C PHE A 35 -18.99 17.82 -6.74
N TRP A 36 -18.03 17.56 -5.84
CA TRP A 36 -17.74 18.42 -4.69
C TRP A 36 -16.25 18.41 -4.38
N THR A 37 -15.84 19.33 -3.53
CA THR A 37 -14.44 19.49 -3.12
C THR A 37 -14.32 19.54 -1.59
N ASP A 38 -13.16 19.13 -1.10
CA ASP A 38 -12.69 19.32 0.26
C ASP A 38 -11.24 19.85 0.20
N THR A 39 -10.58 20.04 1.34
CA THR A 39 -9.22 20.53 1.42
C THR A 39 -8.43 19.76 2.48
N TYR A 40 -7.35 19.14 2.07
CA TYR A 40 -6.35 18.59 2.98
C TYR A 40 -5.34 19.69 3.34
N VAL A 41 -4.92 19.72 4.61
CA VAL A 41 -3.86 20.60 5.11
C VAL A 41 -2.66 19.73 5.47
N GLY A 42 -1.62 19.82 4.67
CA GLY A 42 -0.39 19.03 4.83
C GLY A 42 0.42 19.38 6.08
N ILE A 43 1.42 18.58 6.39
CA ILE A 43 2.29 18.68 7.58
C ILE A 43 2.92 20.10 7.70
N ASN A 44 3.25 20.73 6.59
CA ASN A 44 3.87 22.04 6.55
C ASN A 44 2.86 23.21 6.49
N GLY A 45 1.56 22.93 6.51
CA GLY A 45 0.48 23.90 6.40
C GLY A 45 0.12 24.30 4.96
N ASP A 46 0.72 23.67 3.97
CA ASP A 46 0.30 23.78 2.57
C ASP A 46 -1.05 23.11 2.37
N THR A 47 -1.85 23.62 1.45
CA THR A 47 -3.19 23.08 1.19
C THR A 47 -3.27 22.34 -0.15
N LEU A 48 -3.97 21.21 -0.16
CA LEU A 48 -4.24 20.39 -1.33
C LEU A 48 -5.75 20.31 -1.56
N PRO A 49 -6.27 20.62 -2.76
CA PRO A 49 -7.66 20.39 -3.09
C PRO A 49 -7.93 18.88 -3.20
N LEU A 50 -9.03 18.43 -2.58
CA LEU A 50 -9.61 17.11 -2.76
C LEU A 50 -10.83 17.22 -3.65
N GLU A 51 -10.90 16.40 -4.70
CA GLU A 51 -11.94 16.46 -5.72
C GLU A 51 -12.66 15.12 -5.87
N TYR A 52 -13.98 15.14 -5.78
CA TYR A 52 -14.80 13.94 -5.83
C TYR A 52 -15.81 14.01 -6.97
N TYR A 53 -15.81 12.98 -7.82
CA TYR A 53 -16.67 12.82 -8.99
C TYR A 53 -17.43 11.52 -8.89
N VAL A 54 -18.73 11.57 -8.60
CA VAL A 54 -19.56 10.38 -8.36
C VAL A 54 -20.80 10.38 -9.24
N TYR A 55 -21.35 9.21 -9.48
CA TYR A 55 -22.64 9.11 -10.16
C TYR A 55 -23.73 9.82 -9.36
N PRO A 56 -24.62 10.61 -9.99
CA PRO A 56 -25.57 11.46 -9.26
C PRO A 56 -26.45 10.74 -8.24
N ASP A 57 -26.82 9.50 -8.52
CA ASP A 57 -27.64 8.64 -7.64
C ASP A 57 -26.82 7.93 -6.56
N HIS A 58 -25.50 8.02 -6.58
CA HIS A 58 -24.60 7.44 -5.56
C HIS A 58 -24.10 8.47 -4.53
N TYR A 59 -24.38 9.76 -4.71
CA TYR A 59 -23.83 10.82 -3.84
C TYR A 59 -24.05 10.55 -2.35
N GLU A 60 -25.30 10.31 -1.95
CA GLU A 60 -25.65 10.03 -0.54
C GLU A 60 -25.05 8.71 -0.03
N LEU A 61 -24.75 7.78 -0.92
CA LEU A 61 -24.18 6.46 -0.58
C LEU A 61 -22.70 6.55 -0.25
N VAL A 62 -21.95 7.42 -0.94
CA VAL A 62 -20.49 7.45 -0.85
C VAL A 62 -19.96 8.61 -0.02
N TYR A 63 -20.77 9.66 0.18
CA TYR A 63 -20.31 10.94 0.71
C TYR A 63 -19.55 10.82 2.03
N ASP A 64 -20.15 10.18 3.03
CA ASP A 64 -19.55 10.07 4.37
C ASP A 64 -18.22 9.29 4.34
N ASN A 65 -18.16 8.22 3.54
CA ASN A 65 -16.92 7.44 3.43
C ASN A 65 -15.80 8.18 2.69
N TYR A 66 -16.16 8.96 1.65
CA TYR A 66 -15.14 9.72 0.91
C TYR A 66 -14.59 10.90 1.73
N LEU A 67 -15.32 11.42 2.71
CA LEU A 67 -14.80 12.43 3.64
C LEU A 67 -13.66 11.87 4.53
N LEU A 68 -13.62 10.55 4.78
CA LEU A 68 -12.53 9.91 5.52
C LEU A 68 -11.17 10.02 4.82
N THR A 69 -11.17 10.34 3.53
CA THR A 69 -9.92 10.55 2.76
C THR A 69 -9.00 11.57 3.42
N ASN A 70 -9.55 12.63 3.99
CA ASN A 70 -8.77 13.67 4.67
C ASN A 70 -8.05 13.11 5.90
N ASP A 71 -8.78 12.39 6.76
CA ASP A 71 -8.22 11.75 7.95
C ASP A 71 -7.18 10.67 7.57
N MET A 72 -7.45 9.90 6.50
CA MET A 72 -6.49 8.91 5.97
C MET A 72 -5.20 9.57 5.48
N MET A 73 -5.29 10.73 4.80
CA MET A 73 -4.12 11.48 4.37
C MET A 73 -3.28 11.96 5.54
N GLU A 74 -3.89 12.43 6.63
CA GLU A 74 -3.16 12.81 7.85
C GLU A 74 -2.41 11.61 8.45
N VAL A 75 -3.07 10.45 8.55
CA VAL A 75 -2.46 9.21 9.04
C VAL A 75 -1.29 8.76 8.17
N PHE A 76 -1.48 8.75 6.85
CA PHE A 76 -0.43 8.29 5.93
C PHE A 76 0.72 9.29 5.83
N ALA A 77 0.46 10.58 5.89
CA ALA A 77 1.50 11.59 5.95
C ALA A 77 2.36 11.47 7.23
N ASP A 78 1.76 11.15 8.39
CA ASP A 78 2.52 10.85 9.62
C ASP A 78 3.41 9.62 9.46
N LYS A 79 2.92 8.55 8.82
CA LYS A 79 3.61 7.26 8.73
C LYS A 79 4.59 7.19 7.54
N PHE A 80 4.21 7.72 6.39
CA PHE A 80 4.91 7.54 5.12
C PHE A 80 5.64 8.81 4.64
N GLY A 81 5.35 9.96 5.25
CA GLY A 81 5.77 11.28 4.80
C GLY A 81 4.65 12.01 4.06
N GLU A 82 4.81 13.29 3.80
CA GLU A 82 3.79 14.16 3.20
C GLU A 82 3.23 13.57 1.89
N TYR A 83 2.00 13.92 1.52
CA TYR A 83 1.42 13.49 0.25
C TYR A 83 2.33 13.89 -0.93
N PRO A 84 2.70 12.91 -1.81
CA PRO A 84 3.78 13.16 -2.78
C PRO A 84 3.45 14.21 -3.85
N PHE A 85 2.19 14.42 -4.12
CA PHE A 85 1.73 15.28 -5.21
C PHE A 85 1.06 16.58 -4.69
N MET A 86 1.59 17.16 -3.60
CA MET A 86 1.06 18.39 -2.99
C MET A 86 0.94 19.58 -3.96
N GLY A 87 1.67 19.58 -5.06
CA GLY A 87 1.56 20.60 -6.10
C GLY A 87 0.37 20.43 -7.05
N GLU A 88 -0.39 19.34 -6.94
CA GLU A 88 -1.53 19.00 -7.79
C GLU A 88 -2.83 18.97 -6.99
N LYS A 89 -3.44 17.81 -6.84
CA LYS A 89 -4.69 17.52 -6.12
C LYS A 89 -4.71 16.06 -5.70
N TYR A 90 -5.75 15.66 -4.99
CA TYR A 90 -6.14 14.26 -4.86
C TYR A 90 -7.66 14.12 -4.95
N GLY A 91 -8.17 12.93 -4.98
CA GLY A 91 -9.61 12.62 -4.88
C GLY A 91 -10.02 11.32 -5.56
N HIS A 92 -11.30 11.22 -5.83
CA HIS A 92 -11.90 10.00 -6.35
C HIS A 92 -12.80 10.29 -7.54
N VAL A 93 -12.77 9.38 -8.53
CA VAL A 93 -13.74 9.35 -9.61
C VAL A 93 -14.38 7.98 -9.68
N GLU A 94 -15.71 7.91 -9.65
CA GLU A 94 -16.39 6.64 -9.84
C GLU A 94 -16.26 6.12 -11.27
N PHE A 95 -16.08 4.80 -11.40
CA PHE A 95 -16.09 4.12 -12.68
C PHE A 95 -16.93 2.82 -12.63
N GLY A 96 -17.34 2.32 -13.79
CA GLY A 96 -18.31 1.23 -13.90
C GLY A 96 -17.72 -0.18 -13.71
N ARG A 97 -16.67 -0.35 -12.90
CA ARG A 97 -16.04 -1.65 -12.59
C ARG A 97 -15.94 -1.81 -11.08
N GLY A 98 -15.84 -3.05 -10.58
CA GLY A 98 -15.56 -3.31 -9.18
C GLY A 98 -14.08 -3.11 -8.84
N GLY A 99 -13.76 -2.93 -7.56
CA GLY A 99 -12.41 -2.62 -7.07
C GLY A 99 -12.05 -1.15 -7.26
N GLY A 100 -10.77 -0.85 -7.29
CA GLY A 100 -10.25 0.48 -7.57
C GLY A 100 -9.13 0.46 -8.58
N MET A 101 -8.56 1.61 -8.84
CA MET A 101 -7.35 1.79 -9.64
C MET A 101 -6.67 3.09 -9.21
N GLU A 102 -5.41 2.99 -8.89
CA GLU A 102 -4.58 4.02 -8.27
C GLU A 102 -4.14 5.14 -9.21
N HIS A 103 -4.95 5.54 -10.19
CA HIS A 103 -4.55 6.60 -11.10
C HIS A 103 -3.99 7.81 -10.35
N GLN A 104 -2.80 8.24 -10.72
CA GLN A 104 -2.04 9.28 -10.02
C GLN A 104 -2.90 10.54 -9.85
N THR A 105 -2.97 11.04 -8.62
CA THR A 105 -3.72 12.22 -8.18
C THR A 105 -5.25 12.13 -8.26
N ILE A 106 -5.81 11.01 -8.73
CA ILE A 106 -7.27 10.77 -8.72
C ILE A 106 -7.58 9.28 -8.86
N SER A 107 -7.83 8.60 -7.76
CA SER A 107 -8.16 7.18 -7.78
C SER A 107 -9.51 6.90 -8.41
N SER A 108 -9.58 5.88 -9.28
CA SER A 108 -10.85 5.42 -9.86
C SER A 108 -11.50 4.40 -8.94
N MET A 109 -12.74 4.65 -8.53
CA MET A 109 -13.41 3.90 -7.47
C MET A 109 -14.63 3.14 -8.01
N GLY A 110 -14.61 1.81 -7.90
CA GLY A 110 -15.77 0.95 -8.18
C GLY A 110 -16.48 0.48 -6.90
N GLY A 111 -16.13 1.05 -5.77
CA GLY A 111 -16.68 0.84 -4.45
C GLY A 111 -16.38 2.03 -3.54
N HIS A 112 -16.86 1.95 -2.29
CA HIS A 112 -16.77 3.07 -1.35
C HIS A 112 -16.47 2.59 0.09
N SER A 113 -15.92 1.38 0.25
CA SER A 113 -15.49 0.92 1.57
C SER A 113 -14.25 1.66 2.03
N GLU A 114 -14.11 1.87 3.34
CA GLU A 114 -12.94 2.50 3.95
C GLU A 114 -11.64 1.83 3.50
N TRP A 115 -11.61 0.49 3.48
CA TRP A 115 -10.41 -0.25 3.06
C TRP A 115 -10.03 -0.01 1.59
N LEU A 116 -11.03 0.09 0.69
CA LEU A 116 -10.74 0.41 -0.71
C LEU A 116 -10.18 1.83 -0.82
N ILE A 117 -10.76 2.80 -0.10
CA ILE A 117 -10.26 4.18 -0.09
C ILE A 117 -8.83 4.23 0.43
N ALA A 118 -8.54 3.54 1.55
CA ALA A 118 -7.21 3.47 2.13
C ALA A 118 -6.19 2.77 1.21
N HIS A 119 -6.62 1.73 0.49
CA HIS A 119 -5.82 1.02 -0.50
C HIS A 119 -5.39 1.94 -1.65
N GLU A 120 -6.38 2.53 -2.32
CA GLU A 120 -6.12 3.39 -3.48
C GLU A 120 -5.39 4.70 -3.11
N LEU A 121 -5.63 5.23 -1.91
CA LEU A 121 -4.85 6.35 -1.39
C LEU A 121 -3.42 5.92 -1.05
N GLY A 122 -3.23 4.74 -0.45
CA GLY A 122 -1.91 4.20 -0.12
C GLY A 122 -1.01 4.04 -1.35
N HIS A 123 -1.60 3.70 -2.48
CA HIS A 123 -0.90 3.61 -3.76
C HIS A 123 -0.28 4.93 -4.23
N GLN A 124 -0.76 6.09 -3.79
CA GLN A 124 -0.13 7.37 -4.16
C GLN A 124 1.32 7.45 -3.67
N TRP A 125 1.68 6.75 -2.56
CA TRP A 125 3.06 6.52 -2.16
C TRP A 125 3.65 5.25 -2.80
N TRP A 126 2.90 4.13 -2.78
CA TRP A 126 3.39 2.79 -3.12
C TRP A 126 2.78 2.29 -4.44
N GLY A 127 3.27 2.83 -5.55
CA GLY A 127 2.76 2.60 -6.90
C GLY A 127 2.95 3.82 -7.78
N ASP A 128 2.74 5.02 -7.22
CA ASP A 128 2.81 6.27 -7.95
C ASP A 128 4.10 7.05 -7.65
N LEU A 129 4.39 7.33 -6.37
CA LEU A 129 5.67 7.97 -5.98
C LEU A 129 6.86 7.05 -6.27
N VAL A 130 6.77 5.79 -5.85
CA VAL A 130 7.72 4.73 -6.18
C VAL A 130 6.96 3.58 -6.84
N THR A 131 7.32 3.26 -8.07
CA THR A 131 6.64 2.27 -8.89
C THR A 131 7.49 1.01 -9.04
N CYS A 132 6.92 -0.19 -8.99
CA CYS A 132 7.68 -1.41 -9.27
C CYS A 132 8.26 -1.39 -10.70
N SER A 133 9.55 -1.69 -10.85
CA SER A 133 10.28 -1.67 -12.14
C SER A 133 9.76 -2.69 -13.15
N SER A 134 9.08 -3.71 -12.66
CA SER A 134 8.40 -4.73 -13.47
C SER A 134 7.38 -5.47 -12.62
N PHE A 135 6.46 -6.18 -13.26
CA PHE A 135 5.46 -7.00 -12.56
C PHE A 135 6.03 -8.15 -11.72
N HIS A 136 7.31 -8.47 -11.86
CA HIS A 136 7.99 -9.36 -10.90
C HIS A 136 7.95 -8.81 -9.47
N HIS A 137 8.02 -7.48 -9.33
CA HIS A 137 8.08 -6.75 -8.08
C HIS A 137 6.74 -6.08 -7.69
N ILE A 138 5.62 -6.48 -8.33
CA ILE A 138 4.29 -5.85 -8.11
C ILE A 138 3.85 -5.84 -6.65
N TRP A 139 4.37 -6.70 -5.81
CA TRP A 139 4.13 -6.72 -4.38
C TRP A 139 4.54 -5.42 -3.67
N LEU A 140 5.49 -4.67 -4.24
CA LEU A 140 5.90 -3.35 -3.74
C LEU A 140 4.76 -2.32 -3.87
N ASN A 141 3.89 -2.48 -4.86
CA ASN A 141 2.68 -1.69 -4.97
C ASN A 141 1.58 -2.28 -4.07
N GLU A 142 1.13 -3.48 -4.36
CA GLU A 142 -0.08 -4.07 -3.78
C GLU A 142 0.06 -4.49 -2.31
N GLY A 143 1.23 -5.03 -1.94
CA GLY A 143 1.51 -5.39 -0.55
C GLY A 143 1.57 -4.19 0.38
N PHE A 144 2.10 -3.06 -0.10
CA PHE A 144 2.12 -1.81 0.65
C PHE A 144 0.76 -1.12 0.68
N ALA A 145 -0.01 -1.17 -0.41
CA ALA A 145 -1.40 -0.69 -0.39
C ALA A 145 -2.25 -1.50 0.60
N ARG A 146 -2.08 -2.83 0.63
CA ARG A 146 -2.70 -3.69 1.64
C ARG A 146 -2.23 -3.36 3.06
N PHE A 147 -0.97 -3.02 3.25
CA PHE A 147 -0.45 -2.57 4.54
C PHE A 147 -1.05 -1.21 4.95
N SER A 148 -1.29 -0.32 3.99
CA SER A 148 -1.94 0.98 4.25
C SER A 148 -3.37 0.84 4.77
N GLU A 149 -4.14 -0.15 4.29
CA GLU A 149 -5.45 -0.49 4.86
C GLU A 149 -5.35 -0.85 6.36
N ALA A 150 -4.34 -1.66 6.71
CA ALA A 150 -4.12 -2.05 8.11
C ALA A 150 -3.67 -0.87 8.98
N ILE A 151 -2.86 0.05 8.45
CA ILE A 151 -2.44 1.28 9.16
C ILE A 151 -3.63 2.20 9.40
N TRP A 152 -4.56 2.29 8.45
CA TRP A 152 -5.82 3.00 8.67
C TRP A 152 -6.65 2.34 9.77
N ASP A 153 -6.82 1.01 9.76
CA ASP A 153 -7.53 0.29 10.81
C ASP A 153 -6.88 0.50 12.20
N GLU A 154 -5.55 0.51 12.28
CA GLU A 154 -4.83 0.80 13.52
C GLU A 154 -5.12 2.20 14.06
N ALA A 155 -5.10 3.18 13.19
CA ALA A 155 -5.30 4.60 13.56
C ALA A 155 -6.76 4.91 13.92
N SER A 156 -7.71 4.39 13.15
CA SER A 156 -9.14 4.71 13.30
C SER A 156 -9.87 3.82 14.31
N HIS A 157 -9.48 2.53 14.43
CA HIS A 157 -10.18 1.52 15.23
C HIS A 157 -9.29 0.87 16.32
N GLY A 158 -8.00 1.20 16.36
CA GLY A 158 -7.04 0.75 17.37
C GLY A 158 -6.35 -0.58 17.06
N PHE A 159 -5.39 -0.93 17.91
CA PHE A 159 -4.49 -2.06 17.67
C PHE A 159 -5.19 -3.43 17.60
N ASP A 160 -6.34 -3.61 18.23
CA ASP A 160 -7.10 -4.87 18.13
C ASP A 160 -7.75 -5.01 16.73
N ALA A 161 -8.16 -3.93 16.10
CA ALA A 161 -8.62 -3.92 14.71
C ALA A 161 -7.47 -4.29 13.76
N TYR A 162 -6.30 -3.68 13.93
CA TYR A 162 -5.09 -4.02 13.19
C TYR A 162 -4.74 -5.51 13.27
N LYS A 163 -4.78 -6.11 14.47
CA LYS A 163 -4.56 -7.56 14.62
C LYS A 163 -5.61 -8.39 13.90
N SER A 164 -6.88 -8.00 14.03
CA SER A 164 -7.99 -8.69 13.39
C SER A 164 -7.91 -8.58 11.87
N TYR A 165 -7.48 -7.42 11.36
CA TYR A 165 -7.24 -7.21 9.93
C TYR A 165 -6.27 -8.28 9.39
N TRP A 166 -5.11 -8.46 10.01
CA TRP A 166 -4.11 -9.43 9.58
C TRP A 166 -4.57 -10.88 9.74
N GLN A 167 -5.32 -11.22 10.79
CA GLN A 167 -5.90 -12.55 10.93
C GLN A 167 -6.85 -12.90 9.78
N ASN A 168 -7.64 -11.93 9.33
CA ASN A 168 -8.60 -12.11 8.23
C ASN A 168 -7.94 -12.13 6.84
N HIS A 169 -6.74 -11.59 6.70
CA HIS A 169 -5.98 -11.52 5.45
C HIS A 169 -4.75 -12.43 5.45
N SER A 170 -4.75 -13.49 6.27
CA SER A 170 -3.65 -14.47 6.32
C SER A 170 -3.69 -15.44 5.14
N TYR A 171 -2.51 -15.83 4.65
CA TYR A 171 -2.36 -16.86 3.63
C TYR A 171 -1.22 -17.82 3.98
N PHE A 172 -1.54 -19.11 4.02
CA PHE A 172 -0.63 -20.19 4.42
C PHE A 172 -0.42 -21.24 3.30
N GLY A 173 -0.69 -20.86 2.05
CA GLY A 173 -0.53 -21.74 0.89
C GLY A 173 0.85 -21.59 0.23
N PRO A 174 1.06 -22.35 -0.88
CA PRO A 174 2.27 -22.28 -1.69
C PRO A 174 2.33 -20.98 -2.50
N GLY A 175 3.49 -20.72 -3.07
CA GLY A 175 3.77 -19.60 -3.99
C GLY A 175 4.60 -18.50 -3.36
N THR A 176 5.34 -17.84 -4.22
CA THR A 176 6.24 -16.73 -3.91
C THR A 176 5.52 -15.38 -4.04
N ILE A 177 6.00 -14.37 -3.35
CA ILE A 177 5.54 -12.98 -3.52
C ILE A 177 6.17 -12.39 -4.78
N TYR A 178 7.44 -12.68 -5.03
CA TYR A 178 8.07 -12.38 -6.30
C TYR A 178 7.40 -13.18 -7.42
N VAL A 179 6.88 -12.51 -8.44
CA VAL A 179 6.17 -13.16 -9.54
C VAL A 179 7.19 -13.62 -10.59
N GLU A 180 7.50 -14.92 -10.61
CA GLU A 180 8.54 -15.46 -11.52
C GLU A 180 8.14 -15.33 -12.99
N GLU A 181 6.86 -15.56 -13.32
CA GLU A 181 6.34 -15.52 -14.69
C GLU A 181 5.10 -14.61 -14.79
N PRO A 182 5.27 -13.28 -14.89
CA PRO A 182 4.15 -12.33 -14.93
C PRO A 182 3.50 -12.25 -16.32
N GLN A 183 2.90 -13.33 -16.79
CA GLN A 183 2.32 -13.41 -18.15
C GLN A 183 0.83 -13.06 -18.20
N THR A 184 0.12 -13.23 -17.10
CA THR A 184 -1.34 -12.98 -17.04
C THR A 184 -1.69 -12.14 -15.82
N ALA A 185 -2.80 -11.39 -15.92
CA ALA A 185 -3.30 -10.61 -14.78
C ALA A 185 -3.55 -11.49 -13.54
N ALA A 186 -4.01 -12.73 -13.70
CA ALA A 186 -4.24 -13.64 -12.59
C ALA A 186 -2.96 -14.10 -11.87
N GLN A 187 -1.82 -14.15 -12.58
CA GLN A 187 -0.52 -14.41 -11.98
C GLN A 187 0.03 -13.18 -11.27
N ILE A 188 -0.10 -12.02 -11.90
CA ILE A 188 0.41 -10.73 -11.39
C ILE A 188 -0.39 -10.28 -10.16
N PHE A 189 -1.72 -10.25 -10.27
CA PHE A 189 -2.63 -9.76 -9.24
C PHE A 189 -3.28 -10.91 -8.47
N ASN A 190 -2.46 -11.81 -7.93
CA ASN A 190 -2.94 -12.91 -7.10
C ASN A 190 -3.28 -12.41 -5.70
N GLY A 191 -4.58 -12.39 -5.36
CA GLY A 191 -5.07 -11.85 -4.09
C GLY A 191 -4.43 -12.47 -2.85
N ASN A 192 -4.04 -13.75 -2.90
CA ASN A 192 -3.39 -14.43 -1.79
C ASN A 192 -1.89 -14.14 -1.66
N LEU A 193 -1.19 -13.99 -2.78
CA LEU A 193 0.26 -13.81 -2.80
C LEU A 193 0.64 -12.33 -2.85
N THR A 194 0.23 -11.66 -3.90
CA THR A 194 0.61 -10.27 -4.20
C THR A 194 0.01 -9.27 -3.21
N TYR A 195 -1.17 -9.59 -2.65
CA TYR A 195 -1.85 -8.74 -1.66
C TYR A 195 -1.68 -9.28 -0.23
N ASN A 196 -2.29 -10.42 0.09
CA ASN A 196 -2.36 -10.88 1.47
C ASN A 196 -1.00 -11.28 2.05
N LYS A 197 -0.27 -12.22 1.40
CA LYS A 197 1.04 -12.64 1.86
C LYS A 197 2.04 -11.48 1.81
N ALA A 198 2.00 -10.65 0.76
CA ALA A 198 2.87 -9.49 0.63
C ALA A 198 2.64 -8.46 1.75
N GLY A 199 1.39 -8.08 2.02
CA GLY A 199 1.07 -7.20 3.15
C GLY A 199 1.50 -7.78 4.50
N TRP A 200 1.34 -9.10 4.70
CA TRP A 200 1.85 -9.81 5.88
C TRP A 200 3.37 -9.70 6.02
N VAL A 201 4.11 -9.77 4.92
CA VAL A 201 5.57 -9.63 4.95
C VAL A 201 5.97 -8.21 5.34
N VAL A 202 5.28 -7.18 4.85
CA VAL A 202 5.48 -5.80 5.29
C VAL A 202 5.18 -5.65 6.79
N HIS A 203 4.08 -6.25 7.28
CA HIS A 203 3.75 -6.29 8.70
C HIS A 203 4.84 -6.99 9.54
N MET A 204 5.34 -8.14 9.10
CA MET A 204 6.41 -8.86 9.80
C MET A 204 7.72 -8.04 9.81
N LEU A 205 8.06 -7.37 8.73
CA LEU A 205 9.23 -6.51 8.64
C LEU A 205 9.15 -5.35 9.65
N ARG A 206 7.95 -4.77 9.84
CA ARG A 206 7.68 -3.81 10.93
C ARG A 206 8.02 -4.41 12.30
N GLY A 207 7.64 -5.67 12.55
CA GLY A 207 7.97 -6.39 13.78
C GLY A 207 9.47 -6.66 13.96
N VAL A 208 10.18 -7.00 12.88
CA VAL A 208 11.62 -7.27 12.90
C VAL A 208 12.44 -5.99 13.15
N MET A 209 12.06 -4.88 12.55
CA MET A 209 12.78 -3.61 12.65
C MET A 209 12.34 -2.75 13.85
N GLY A 210 11.13 -2.96 14.35
CA GLY A 210 10.45 -2.09 15.31
C GLY A 210 9.86 -0.84 14.65
N ASP A 211 8.78 -0.33 15.21
CA ASP A 211 7.95 0.73 14.63
C ASP A 211 8.74 1.95 14.16
N SER A 212 9.57 2.51 15.04
CA SER A 212 10.29 3.76 14.75
C SER A 212 11.21 3.62 13.53
N ILE A 213 12.03 2.58 13.50
CA ILE A 213 13.00 2.33 12.42
C ILE A 213 12.27 1.96 11.13
N PHE A 214 11.20 1.15 11.24
CA PHE A 214 10.42 0.74 10.07
C PHE A 214 9.78 1.94 9.36
N PHE A 215 9.05 2.82 10.08
CA PHE A 215 8.43 3.99 9.47
C PHE A 215 9.45 5.04 9.00
N GLU A 216 10.61 5.16 9.66
CA GLU A 216 11.72 5.96 9.15
C GLU A 216 12.24 5.39 7.82
N SER A 217 12.35 4.06 7.70
CA SER A 217 12.75 3.41 6.45
C SER A 217 11.74 3.62 5.33
N LEU A 218 10.42 3.60 5.62
CA LEU A 218 9.39 3.89 4.62
C LEU A 218 9.49 5.34 4.12
N LYS A 219 9.66 6.30 5.03
CA LYS A 219 9.88 7.71 4.65
C LYS A 219 11.14 7.87 3.80
N SER A 220 12.23 7.24 4.22
CA SER A 220 13.47 7.27 3.45
C SER A 220 13.33 6.61 2.07
N TYR A 221 12.61 5.50 1.98
CA TYR A 221 12.36 4.81 0.71
C TYR A 221 11.54 5.66 -0.26
N GLY A 222 10.41 6.22 0.19
CA GLY A 222 9.54 7.04 -0.66
C GLY A 222 10.17 8.36 -1.10
N TYR A 223 11.03 8.97 -0.25
CA TYR A 223 11.61 10.30 -0.51
C TYR A 223 13.12 10.28 -0.77
N ASN A 224 13.68 9.12 -1.10
CA ASN A 224 15.05 9.03 -1.56
C ASN A 224 15.20 9.69 -2.93
N ASP A 225 16.15 10.62 -3.09
CA ASP A 225 16.36 11.39 -4.33
C ASP A 225 16.55 10.52 -5.58
N SER A 226 17.02 9.28 -5.42
CA SER A 226 17.26 8.35 -6.53
C SER A 226 16.09 7.39 -6.80
N LEU A 227 15.13 7.29 -5.90
CA LEU A 227 14.00 6.35 -5.98
C LEU A 227 12.66 7.06 -6.16
N ALA A 228 12.49 8.26 -5.60
CA ALA A 228 11.27 9.05 -5.72
C ALA A 228 10.95 9.36 -7.18
N TYR A 229 9.68 9.21 -7.55
CA TYR A 229 9.16 9.40 -8.91
C TYR A 229 9.88 8.52 -9.95
N SER A 230 10.31 7.33 -9.56
CA SER A 230 11.06 6.40 -10.39
C SER A 230 10.59 4.96 -10.19
N ASP A 231 11.15 4.06 -10.97
CA ASP A 231 10.92 2.63 -10.86
C ASP A 231 11.94 1.98 -9.91
N VAL A 232 11.45 1.02 -9.11
CA VAL A 232 12.19 0.39 -8.01
C VAL A 232 12.06 -1.13 -8.03
N THR A 233 13.04 -1.79 -7.42
CA THR A 233 13.09 -3.25 -7.24
C THR A 233 12.94 -3.65 -5.77
N THR A 234 12.74 -4.92 -5.50
CA THR A 234 12.79 -5.50 -4.15
C THR A 234 14.12 -5.20 -3.45
N GLU A 235 15.24 -5.21 -4.21
CA GLU A 235 16.57 -4.95 -3.66
C GLU A 235 16.72 -3.47 -3.23
N ASP A 236 16.15 -2.53 -3.98
CA ASP A 236 16.20 -1.11 -3.60
C ASP A 236 15.51 -0.89 -2.26
N PHE A 237 14.33 -1.45 -2.06
CA PHE A 237 13.63 -1.39 -0.77
C PHE A 237 14.40 -2.07 0.35
N LYS A 238 14.93 -3.29 0.11
CA LYS A 238 15.76 -4.00 1.08
C LYS A 238 16.97 -3.16 1.50
N ASN A 239 17.70 -2.60 0.55
CA ASN A 239 18.90 -1.81 0.83
C ASN A 239 18.59 -0.59 1.69
N VAL A 240 17.48 0.13 1.43
CA VAL A 240 17.05 1.23 2.30
C VAL A 240 16.76 0.74 3.73
N CYS A 241 16.05 -0.39 3.87
CA CYS A 241 15.77 -0.97 5.18
C CYS A 241 17.06 -1.37 5.93
N GLU A 242 18.03 -1.97 5.23
CA GLU A 242 19.33 -2.35 5.82
C GLU A 242 20.16 -1.13 6.22
N ASP A 243 20.20 -0.09 5.37
CA ASP A 243 20.94 1.14 5.63
C ASP A 243 20.40 1.89 6.87
N ILE A 244 19.09 1.98 7.02
CA ILE A 244 18.45 2.69 8.15
C ILE A 244 18.50 1.85 9.44
N SER A 245 18.22 0.55 9.35
CA SER A 245 18.14 -0.32 10.52
C SER A 245 19.49 -0.82 11.03
N GLY A 246 20.49 -0.90 10.15
CA GLY A 246 21.76 -1.58 10.41
C GLY A 246 21.63 -3.11 10.50
N LEU A 247 20.46 -3.68 10.21
CA LEU A 247 20.21 -5.12 10.20
C LEU A 247 20.64 -5.73 8.87
N ASN A 248 21.02 -7.00 8.89
CA ASN A 248 21.13 -7.80 7.67
C ASN A 248 19.78 -8.49 7.43
N LEU A 249 19.07 -8.05 6.41
CA LEU A 249 17.73 -8.55 6.05
C LEU A 249 17.76 -9.55 4.88
N ALA A 250 18.94 -9.93 4.39
CA ALA A 250 19.07 -10.82 3.23
C ALA A 250 18.28 -12.13 3.40
N ASN A 251 18.42 -12.80 4.55
CA ASN A 251 17.69 -14.03 4.84
C ASN A 251 16.18 -13.80 4.91
N PHE A 252 15.73 -12.69 5.51
CA PHE A 252 14.31 -12.35 5.58
C PHE A 252 13.71 -12.21 4.19
N PHE A 253 14.33 -11.42 3.31
CA PHE A 253 13.84 -11.21 1.95
C PHE A 253 13.90 -12.50 1.13
N GLU A 254 14.98 -13.26 1.21
CA GLU A 254 15.10 -14.56 0.51
C GLU A 254 13.98 -15.51 0.93
N GLN A 255 13.72 -15.64 2.22
CA GLN A 255 12.77 -16.61 2.75
C GLN A 255 11.31 -16.22 2.54
N TRP A 256 10.99 -14.92 2.56
CA TRP A 256 9.61 -14.46 2.53
C TRP A 256 9.14 -13.91 1.19
N ILE A 257 10.04 -13.40 0.37
CA ILE A 257 9.74 -12.83 -0.94
C ILE A 257 9.96 -13.86 -2.05
N TYR A 258 11.14 -14.50 -2.06
CA TYR A 258 11.59 -15.39 -3.14
C TYR A 258 11.29 -16.85 -2.89
N ASN A 259 10.93 -17.24 -1.66
CA ASN A 259 10.59 -18.60 -1.31
C ASN A 259 9.13 -18.77 -0.86
N GLU A 260 8.70 -20.02 -0.80
CA GLU A 260 7.32 -20.40 -0.52
C GLU A 260 7.11 -20.74 0.96
N TYR A 261 5.83 -20.78 1.34
CA TYR A 261 5.33 -21.27 2.62
C TYR A 261 5.67 -20.39 3.83
N TYR A 262 5.73 -21.01 5.01
CA TYR A 262 5.81 -20.36 6.33
C TYR A 262 6.38 -21.35 7.36
N PRO A 263 6.91 -20.89 8.51
CA PRO A 263 7.40 -21.77 9.57
C PRO A 263 6.23 -22.41 10.32
N GLN A 264 6.41 -23.70 10.68
CA GLN A 264 5.52 -24.43 11.59
C GLN A 264 6.28 -24.74 12.85
N TYR A 265 5.83 -24.19 13.98
CA TYR A 265 6.53 -24.32 15.25
C TYR A 265 5.93 -25.41 16.14
N GLY A 266 6.78 -26.28 16.68
CA GLY A 266 6.49 -27.11 17.82
C GLY A 266 7.07 -26.47 19.07
N LEU A 267 6.25 -26.31 20.11
CA LEU A 267 6.66 -25.75 21.39
C LEU A 267 6.72 -26.87 22.41
N PHE A 268 7.90 -27.08 23.00
CA PHE A 268 8.15 -28.05 24.07
C PHE A 268 8.63 -27.29 25.28
N TRP A 269 8.27 -27.76 26.48
CA TRP A 269 8.74 -27.15 27.71
C TRP A 269 8.99 -28.19 28.78
N ASP A 270 9.93 -27.91 29.67
CA ASP A 270 10.26 -28.68 30.83
C ASP A 270 10.73 -27.74 31.97
N VAL A 271 10.80 -28.26 33.18
CA VAL A 271 11.33 -27.52 34.34
C VAL A 271 12.61 -28.21 34.79
N ASN A 272 13.71 -27.48 34.79
CA ASN A 272 15.01 -28.04 35.20
C ASN A 272 15.08 -28.23 36.76
N GLU A 273 16.18 -28.86 37.21
CA GLU A 273 16.39 -29.13 38.63
C GLU A 273 16.48 -27.86 39.52
N ALA A 274 16.77 -26.71 38.92
CA ALA A 274 16.78 -25.39 39.57
C ALA A 274 15.38 -24.74 39.65
N GLY A 275 14.35 -25.36 39.09
CA GLY A 275 12.98 -24.82 39.00
C GLY A 275 12.78 -23.81 37.90
N GLU A 276 13.70 -23.71 36.94
CA GLU A 276 13.59 -22.79 35.79
C GLU A 276 12.83 -23.46 34.65
N LEU A 277 11.93 -22.70 34.02
CA LEU A 277 11.19 -23.13 32.81
C LEU A 277 12.13 -23.08 31.58
N ILE A 278 12.37 -24.24 31.00
CA ILE A 278 13.10 -24.39 29.73
C ILE A 278 12.08 -24.53 28.61
N VAL A 279 12.05 -23.58 27.67
CA VAL A 279 11.20 -23.64 26.51
C VAL A 279 12.07 -23.95 25.30
N THR A 280 11.70 -24.98 24.54
CA THR A 280 12.37 -25.37 23.31
C THR A 280 11.40 -25.23 22.15
N ILE A 281 11.81 -24.49 21.13
CA ILE A 281 11.02 -24.23 19.92
C ILE A 281 11.70 -24.94 18.75
N HIS A 282 10.94 -25.79 18.06
CA HIS A 282 11.40 -26.46 16.84
C HIS A 282 10.57 -26.01 15.66
N GLN A 283 11.21 -25.79 14.52
CA GLN A 283 10.52 -25.73 13.25
C GLN A 283 10.28 -27.14 12.73
N LEU A 284 9.01 -27.50 12.51
CA LEU A 284 8.56 -28.85 12.21
C LEU A 284 8.33 -29.12 10.72
N GLN A 285 8.28 -28.06 9.91
CA GLN A 285 8.06 -28.17 8.46
C GLN A 285 9.25 -28.86 7.76
N THR A 286 8.99 -29.39 6.54
CA THR A 286 9.97 -30.14 5.75
C THR A 286 10.54 -29.38 4.57
N TRP A 287 10.07 -28.13 4.36
CA TRP A 287 10.55 -27.28 3.25
C TRP A 287 11.79 -26.48 3.65
N GLN A 288 11.69 -25.22 3.97
CA GLN A 288 12.83 -24.42 4.43
C GLN A 288 12.75 -24.08 5.91
N TYR A 289 13.87 -23.77 6.54
CA TYR A 289 13.89 -23.13 7.84
C TYR A 289 13.79 -21.62 7.68
N PHE A 290 13.07 -20.98 8.59
CA PHE A 290 12.89 -19.53 8.61
C PHE A 290 13.69 -18.93 9.76
N ASP A 291 14.39 -17.86 9.46
CA ASP A 291 15.15 -17.09 10.45
C ASP A 291 14.24 -15.94 10.95
N MET A 292 13.65 -16.14 12.11
CA MET A 292 12.66 -15.21 12.68
C MET A 292 12.98 -14.93 14.14
N PRO A 293 12.84 -13.66 14.59
CA PRO A 293 12.86 -13.36 16.02
C PRO A 293 11.67 -14.04 16.69
N ILE A 294 11.90 -14.66 17.85
CA ILE A 294 10.91 -15.41 18.63
C ILE A 294 10.77 -14.78 20.01
#